data_096f73091f08c363585c42dd2bcaf22d
#
_entry.id   096f73091f08c363585c42dd2bcaf22d
#
_cell.length_a   1.000
_cell.length_b   1.000
_cell.length_c   1.000
_cell.angle_alpha   90.00
_cell.angle_beta   90.00
_cell.angle_gamma   90.00
#
_symmetry.space_group_name_H-M   'P 1'
#
loop_
_entity.id
_entity.type
_entity.pdbx_description
1 polymer ?
#
loop_
_entity_poly.entity_id
_entity_poly.type
_entity_poly.pdbx_seq_one_letter_code
_entity_poly.pdbx_strand_id
1 'polypeptide(L)'
;MAAGTETLKRTPLHDRHAAAGARLVPFAGWEMPVQYAGIRPEHVAVRTKVGVFDVSHMGEVETSGPDAEAFLQRILSNDVSKIAEDGAQYSVLCKDDGGVLDDLFTYRLGPQRFLTVTNASNHEKDLAWFKQHASGFDVEVHDRLHDYAMLAVQGPDARGLVAQLAEGELPKRFRTTTLTLATAPDVLVAGTGYTGEDGVELLLAPEHAGTVWDALTERGAVPVGLGARDTLRLEVCFHLYGNDLSEDRGPIEAGLGWCCKEDTGFIG
;
A
#
# COMPACT_ATOMS: atom_id res chain seq x y z
N MET A 1 22.89 19.74 22.74
CA MET A 1 21.47 19.38 22.80
C MET A 1 21.40 17.91 22.46
N ALA A 2 21.00 17.06 23.40
CA ALA A 2 20.83 15.63 23.12
C ALA A 2 19.67 15.49 22.14
N ALA A 3 19.91 14.89 20.97
CA ALA A 3 18.87 14.47 20.07
C ALA A 3 17.97 13.48 20.84
N GLY A 4 16.72 13.87 21.11
CA GLY A 4 15.75 12.95 21.67
C GLY A 4 15.69 11.74 20.73
N THR A 5 15.91 10.55 21.24
CA THR A 5 15.67 9.32 20.51
C THR A 5 14.16 9.23 20.27
N GLU A 6 13.71 9.66 19.10
CA GLU A 6 12.32 9.43 18.67
C GLU A 6 12.07 7.91 18.73
N THR A 7 11.08 7.51 19.50
CA THR A 7 10.72 6.09 19.61
C THR A 7 10.09 5.66 18.29
N LEU A 8 10.74 4.76 17.54
CA LEU A 8 10.22 4.24 16.28
C LEU A 8 8.93 3.47 16.50
N LYS A 9 7.97 3.65 15.61
CA LYS A 9 6.74 2.86 15.55
C LYS A 9 7.09 1.40 15.19
N ARG A 10 6.24 0.47 15.57
CA ARG A 10 6.41 -0.96 15.30
C ARG A 10 5.15 -1.53 14.67
N THR A 11 5.32 -2.39 13.68
CA THR A 11 4.22 -3.13 13.08
C THR A 11 3.75 -4.26 14.00
N PRO A 12 2.55 -4.83 13.79
CA PRO A 12 2.09 -6.01 14.53
C PRO A 12 3.00 -7.23 14.38
N LEU A 13 3.88 -7.26 13.37
CA LEU A 13 4.79 -8.35 13.07
C LEU A 13 6.23 -8.14 13.58
N HIS A 14 6.51 -7.00 14.21
CA HIS A 14 7.85 -6.62 14.65
C HIS A 14 8.61 -7.74 15.38
N ASP A 15 7.97 -8.39 16.38
CA ASP A 15 8.60 -9.45 17.17
C ASP A 15 8.87 -10.71 16.32
N ARG A 16 8.04 -10.98 15.31
CA ARG A 16 8.27 -12.07 14.34
C ARG A 16 9.47 -11.78 13.43
N HIS A 17 9.64 -10.54 13.02
CA HIS A 17 10.81 -10.12 12.25
C HIS A 17 12.10 -10.31 13.06
N ALA A 18 12.09 -9.87 14.30
CA ALA A 18 13.23 -10.06 15.21
C ALA A 18 13.53 -11.55 15.45
N ALA A 19 12.50 -12.37 15.70
CA ALA A 19 12.64 -13.81 15.89
C ALA A 19 13.15 -14.55 14.65
N ALA A 20 12.77 -14.05 13.44
CA ALA A 20 13.27 -14.57 12.16
C ALA A 20 14.70 -14.10 11.83
N GLY A 21 15.35 -13.33 12.71
CA GLY A 21 16.70 -12.82 12.50
C GLY A 21 16.80 -11.69 11.49
N ALA A 22 15.71 -10.95 11.28
CA ALA A 22 15.73 -9.82 10.37
C ALA A 22 16.67 -8.72 10.83
N ARG A 23 17.36 -8.08 9.90
CA ARG A 23 18.07 -6.84 10.17
C ARG A 23 17.05 -5.70 10.16
N LEU A 24 16.77 -5.14 11.33
CA LEU A 24 15.83 -4.03 11.51
C LEU A 24 16.55 -2.69 11.33
N VAL A 25 15.89 -1.72 10.71
CA VAL A 25 16.39 -0.35 10.46
C VAL A 25 15.29 0.67 10.64
N PRO A 26 15.61 1.92 10.99
CA PRO A 26 14.67 3.03 10.90
C PRO A 26 14.27 3.27 9.45
N PHE A 27 12.96 3.34 9.20
CA PHE A 27 12.38 3.66 7.89
C PHE A 27 11.05 4.40 8.06
N ALA A 28 10.96 5.63 7.58
CA ALA A 28 9.74 6.46 7.65
C ALA A 28 9.11 6.52 9.06
N GLY A 29 9.94 6.61 10.12
CA GLY A 29 9.47 6.63 11.51
C GLY A 29 9.13 5.27 12.12
N TRP A 30 9.31 4.17 11.37
CA TRP A 30 9.07 2.80 11.79
C TRP A 30 10.37 2.00 11.94
N GLU A 31 10.36 0.96 12.76
CA GLU A 31 11.43 -0.04 12.84
C GLU A 31 11.09 -1.22 11.91
N MET A 32 11.74 -1.29 10.75
CA MET A 32 11.35 -2.18 9.65
C MET A 32 12.45 -3.16 9.25
N PRO A 33 12.10 -4.39 8.80
CA PRO A 33 13.07 -5.34 8.28
C PRO A 33 13.62 -4.88 6.93
N VAL A 34 14.92 -4.61 6.84
CA VAL A 34 15.57 -4.32 5.56
C VAL A 34 15.92 -5.61 4.80
N GLN A 35 16.23 -6.67 5.52
CA GLN A 35 16.49 -8.03 4.97
C GLN A 35 16.40 -9.09 6.06
N TYR A 36 16.25 -10.35 5.65
CA TYR A 36 16.35 -11.57 6.47
C TYR A 36 17.56 -12.40 6.01
N ALA A 37 17.42 -13.14 4.92
CA ALA A 37 18.50 -13.95 4.34
C ALA A 37 19.45 -13.15 3.45
N GLY A 38 19.10 -11.91 3.14
CA GLY A 38 19.84 -10.98 2.30
C GLY A 38 19.06 -10.52 1.07
N ILE A 39 19.35 -9.30 0.60
CA ILE A 39 18.59 -8.64 -0.46
C ILE A 39 18.49 -9.51 -1.72
N ARG A 40 19.62 -10.03 -2.22
CA ARG A 40 19.65 -10.81 -3.48
C ARG A 40 18.87 -12.13 -3.40
N PRO A 41 19.05 -13.01 -2.40
CA PRO A 41 18.25 -14.24 -2.31
C PRO A 41 16.76 -13.96 -2.14
N GLU A 42 16.37 -12.95 -1.39
CA GLU A 42 14.97 -12.52 -1.22
C GLU A 42 14.37 -12.04 -2.54
N HIS A 43 15.09 -11.18 -3.27
CA HIS A 43 14.71 -10.72 -4.60
C HIS A 43 14.48 -11.90 -5.56
N VAL A 44 15.43 -12.84 -5.61
CA VAL A 44 15.32 -14.04 -6.48
C VAL A 44 14.13 -14.90 -6.08
N ALA A 45 13.84 -15.04 -4.77
CA ALA A 45 12.69 -15.80 -4.29
C ALA A 45 11.37 -15.22 -4.82
N VAL A 46 11.22 -13.88 -4.82
CA VAL A 46 10.04 -13.20 -5.39
C VAL A 46 9.96 -13.42 -6.91
N ARG A 47 11.06 -13.33 -7.64
CA ARG A 47 11.07 -13.53 -9.10
C ARG A 47 10.76 -14.99 -9.52
N THR A 48 11.11 -15.97 -8.69
CA THR A 48 11.08 -17.37 -9.09
C THR A 48 10.06 -18.23 -8.34
N LYS A 49 9.53 -17.73 -7.22
CA LYS A 49 8.61 -18.48 -6.34
C LYS A 49 7.57 -17.54 -5.70
N VAL A 50 7.73 -17.27 -4.40
CA VAL A 50 6.84 -16.42 -3.63
C VAL A 50 7.57 -15.75 -2.46
N GLY A 51 7.38 -14.45 -2.31
CA GLY A 51 7.81 -13.69 -1.15
C GLY A 51 6.62 -13.06 -0.41
N VAL A 52 6.78 -12.87 0.90
CA VAL A 52 5.85 -12.12 1.73
C VAL A 52 6.56 -10.94 2.37
N PHE A 53 5.96 -9.77 2.25
CA PHE A 53 6.43 -8.51 2.80
C PHE A 53 5.48 -8.03 3.88
N ASP A 54 6.01 -7.56 4.99
CA ASP A 54 5.26 -6.69 5.90
C ASP A 54 5.31 -5.25 5.35
N VAL A 55 4.17 -4.73 4.99
CA VAL A 55 4.00 -3.35 4.52
C VAL A 55 3.00 -2.58 5.39
N SER A 56 2.80 -3.03 6.64
CA SER A 56 1.89 -2.43 7.62
C SER A 56 2.32 -1.03 8.10
N HIS A 57 3.45 -0.53 7.62
CA HIS A 57 3.87 0.86 7.83
C HIS A 57 3.23 1.84 6.84
N MET A 58 2.62 1.35 5.75
CA MET A 58 1.83 2.17 4.84
C MET A 58 0.62 2.73 5.58
N GLY A 59 0.14 3.91 5.16
CA GLY A 59 -1.04 4.51 5.76
C GLY A 59 -2.30 4.22 4.97
N GLU A 60 -3.44 4.21 5.64
CA GLU A 60 -4.74 4.06 5.00
C GLU A 60 -5.65 5.22 5.38
N VAL A 61 -6.26 5.85 4.37
CA VAL A 61 -7.26 6.90 4.52
C VAL A 61 -8.59 6.41 3.95
N GLU A 62 -9.60 6.28 4.81
CA GLU A 62 -10.95 5.98 4.35
C GLU A 62 -11.69 7.28 4.05
N THR A 63 -12.32 7.34 2.87
CA THR A 63 -13.22 8.41 2.45
C THR A 63 -14.59 7.82 2.19
N SER A 64 -15.63 8.36 2.88
CA SER A 64 -17.00 7.89 2.74
C SER A 64 -17.99 9.05 2.71
N GLY A 65 -19.15 8.84 2.08
CA GLY A 65 -20.22 9.83 1.99
C GLY A 65 -20.74 10.04 0.59
N PRO A 66 -21.85 10.76 0.44
CA PRO A 66 -22.50 10.99 -0.86
C PRO A 66 -21.59 11.63 -1.90
N ASP A 67 -20.68 12.52 -1.47
CA ASP A 67 -19.76 13.24 -2.36
C ASP A 67 -18.36 12.62 -2.42
N ALA A 68 -18.15 11.38 -1.90
CA ALA A 68 -16.82 10.77 -1.82
C ALA A 68 -16.13 10.65 -3.19
N GLU A 69 -16.85 10.27 -4.25
CA GLU A 69 -16.30 10.20 -5.60
C GLU A 69 -15.92 11.58 -6.13
N ALA A 70 -16.80 12.58 -5.98
CA ALA A 70 -16.55 13.95 -6.44
C ALA A 70 -15.40 14.61 -5.68
N PHE A 71 -15.29 14.37 -4.38
CA PHE A 71 -14.20 14.83 -3.56
C PHE A 71 -12.86 14.22 -3.99
N LEU A 72 -12.79 12.89 -4.12
CA LEU A 72 -11.57 12.20 -4.58
C LEU A 72 -11.20 12.61 -6.00
N GLN A 73 -12.19 12.81 -6.90
CA GLN A 73 -11.97 13.33 -8.25
C GLN A 73 -11.31 14.72 -8.23
N ARG A 74 -11.58 15.55 -7.21
CA ARG A 74 -10.99 16.88 -7.05
C ARG A 74 -9.53 16.83 -6.62
N ILE A 75 -9.14 15.86 -5.79
CA ILE A 75 -7.80 15.82 -5.18
C ILE A 75 -6.84 14.83 -5.83
N LEU A 76 -7.33 13.83 -6.55
CA LEU A 76 -6.52 12.79 -7.21
C LEU A 76 -6.38 13.07 -8.71
N SER A 77 -5.18 12.84 -9.24
CA SER A 77 -4.84 13.14 -10.64
C SER A 77 -5.54 12.27 -11.67
N ASN A 78 -5.96 11.05 -11.29
CA ASN A 78 -6.59 10.11 -12.21
C ASN A 78 -8.12 10.24 -12.17
N ASP A 79 -8.81 9.68 -13.16
CA ASP A 79 -10.27 9.72 -13.23
C ASP A 79 -10.90 8.67 -12.29
N VAL A 80 -11.28 9.13 -11.09
CA VAL A 80 -11.87 8.31 -10.02
C VAL A 80 -13.20 7.69 -10.45
N SER A 81 -13.96 8.37 -11.33
CA SER A 81 -15.22 7.85 -11.89
C SER A 81 -15.05 6.55 -12.68
N LYS A 82 -13.83 6.24 -13.12
CA LYS A 82 -13.50 4.99 -13.83
C LYS A 82 -13.16 3.83 -12.89
N ILE A 83 -13.05 4.07 -11.58
CA ILE A 83 -12.87 2.97 -10.63
C ILE A 83 -14.21 2.24 -10.52
N ALA A 84 -14.26 1.04 -11.08
CA ALA A 84 -15.44 0.17 -10.91
C ALA A 84 -15.58 -0.21 -9.42
N GLU A 85 -16.78 -0.61 -9.00
CA GLU A 85 -16.98 -1.22 -7.69
C GLU A 85 -16.02 -2.41 -7.52
N ASP A 86 -15.40 -2.53 -6.36
CA ASP A 86 -14.30 -3.46 -6.09
C ASP A 86 -13.05 -3.22 -6.98
N GLY A 87 -12.93 -2.05 -7.57
CA GLY A 87 -11.78 -1.65 -8.39
C GLY A 87 -10.68 -0.97 -7.59
N ALA A 88 -9.49 -0.96 -8.18
CA ALA A 88 -8.30 -0.29 -7.66
C ALA A 88 -7.68 0.62 -8.74
N GLN A 89 -7.20 1.80 -8.34
CA GLN A 89 -6.59 2.76 -9.26
C GLN A 89 -5.39 3.46 -8.61
N TYR A 90 -4.32 3.58 -9.38
CA TYR A 90 -3.17 4.41 -9.05
C TYR A 90 -3.44 5.87 -9.43
N SER A 91 -3.08 6.79 -8.54
CA SER A 91 -3.17 8.24 -8.75
C SER A 91 -1.99 8.94 -8.09
N VAL A 92 -1.81 10.20 -8.47
CA VAL A 92 -0.88 11.11 -7.82
C VAL A 92 -1.67 12.18 -7.07
N LEU A 93 -1.19 12.57 -5.89
CA LEU A 93 -1.68 13.70 -5.13
C LEU A 93 -0.75 14.89 -5.40
N CYS A 94 -1.30 16.00 -5.88
CA CYS A 94 -0.51 17.18 -6.26
C CYS A 94 -0.86 18.42 -5.44
N LYS A 95 0.12 19.32 -5.29
CA LYS A 95 -0.10 20.70 -4.86
C LYS A 95 -0.69 21.53 -6.00
N ASP A 96 -1.15 22.76 -5.69
CA ASP A 96 -1.67 23.71 -6.68
C ASP A 96 -0.66 24.06 -7.80
N ASP A 97 0.63 24.02 -7.50
CA ASP A 97 1.72 24.29 -8.46
C ASP A 97 2.13 23.07 -9.29
N GLY A 98 1.49 21.93 -9.06
CA GLY A 98 1.74 20.66 -9.74
C GLY A 98 2.82 19.79 -9.11
N GLY A 99 3.46 20.23 -8.03
CA GLY A 99 4.43 19.40 -7.28
C GLY A 99 3.76 18.19 -6.64
N VAL A 100 4.43 17.03 -6.64
CA VAL A 100 3.86 15.77 -6.16
C VAL A 100 3.93 15.70 -4.63
N LEU A 101 2.77 15.61 -3.98
CA LEU A 101 2.68 15.33 -2.54
C LEU A 101 2.89 13.87 -2.23
N ASP A 102 2.23 12.97 -2.98
CA ASP A 102 2.38 11.52 -2.87
C ASP A 102 1.87 10.81 -4.13
N ASP A 103 2.22 9.53 -4.25
CA ASP A 103 1.61 8.58 -5.17
C ASP A 103 0.83 7.51 -4.39
N LEU A 104 -0.39 7.26 -4.82
CA LEU A 104 -1.41 6.61 -4.00
C LEU A 104 -2.11 5.48 -4.77
N PHE A 105 -2.58 4.48 -4.02
CA PHE A 105 -3.51 3.48 -4.55
C PHE A 105 -4.87 3.61 -3.87
N THR A 106 -5.95 3.81 -4.66
CA THR A 106 -7.30 3.96 -4.13
C THR A 106 -8.15 2.77 -4.54
N TYR A 107 -8.80 2.15 -3.55
CA TYR A 107 -9.76 1.05 -3.70
C TYR A 107 -11.18 1.59 -3.53
N ARG A 108 -12.09 1.24 -4.46
CA ARG A 108 -13.51 1.51 -4.31
C ARG A 108 -14.20 0.34 -3.64
N LEU A 109 -14.50 0.46 -2.36
CA LEU A 109 -15.10 -0.61 -1.53
C LEU A 109 -16.64 -0.61 -1.55
N GLY A 110 -17.23 0.34 -2.26
CA GLY A 110 -18.68 0.48 -2.41
C GLY A 110 -19.04 1.77 -3.15
N PRO A 111 -20.33 2.03 -3.36
CA PRO A 111 -20.77 3.20 -4.11
C PRO A 111 -20.25 4.54 -3.58
N GLN A 112 -20.16 4.64 -2.24
CA GLN A 112 -19.79 5.87 -1.52
C GLN A 112 -18.66 5.64 -0.51
N ARG A 113 -17.83 4.59 -0.72
CA ARG A 113 -16.77 4.25 0.21
C ARG A 113 -15.49 3.87 -0.52
N PHE A 114 -14.41 4.55 -0.18
CA PHE A 114 -13.09 4.36 -0.76
C PHE A 114 -12.05 4.21 0.34
N LEU A 115 -11.01 3.43 0.07
CA LEU A 115 -9.82 3.31 0.91
C LEU A 115 -8.61 3.67 0.08
N THR A 116 -7.85 4.67 0.51
CA THR A 116 -6.62 5.12 -0.17
C THR A 116 -5.41 4.75 0.65
N VAL A 117 -4.48 4.01 0.06
CA VAL A 117 -3.20 3.64 0.66
C VAL A 117 -2.16 4.70 0.31
N THR A 118 -1.50 5.24 1.33
CA THR A 118 -0.50 6.32 1.25
C THR A 118 0.90 5.79 1.58
N ASN A 119 1.95 6.47 1.11
CA ASN A 119 3.30 6.15 1.53
C ASN A 119 3.53 6.50 3.02
N ALA A 120 4.25 5.63 3.73
CA ALA A 120 4.46 5.76 5.17
C ALA A 120 5.05 7.12 5.61
N SER A 121 5.97 7.68 4.83
CA SER A 121 6.58 8.99 5.12
C SER A 121 5.65 10.17 4.90
N ASN A 122 4.58 9.99 4.13
CA ASN A 122 3.69 11.06 3.69
C ASN A 122 2.31 11.01 4.35
N HIS A 123 1.97 9.91 5.03
CA HIS A 123 0.63 9.67 5.54
C HIS A 123 0.02 10.84 6.32
N GLU A 124 0.76 11.43 7.26
CA GLU A 124 0.27 12.56 8.06
C GLU A 124 0.01 13.81 7.18
N LYS A 125 0.88 14.07 6.22
CA LYS A 125 0.74 15.15 5.25
C LYS A 125 -0.46 14.93 4.34
N ASP A 126 -0.62 13.73 3.83
CA ASP A 126 -1.71 13.36 2.93
C ASP A 126 -3.06 13.41 3.64
N LEU A 127 -3.15 12.86 4.85
CA LEU A 127 -4.34 12.92 5.68
C LEU A 127 -4.75 14.38 5.96
N ALA A 128 -3.76 15.25 6.25
CA ALA A 128 -4.02 16.67 6.43
C ALA A 128 -4.54 17.34 5.15
N TRP A 129 -3.97 16.97 3.99
CA TRP A 129 -4.42 17.44 2.68
C TRP A 129 -5.85 16.99 2.37
N PHE A 130 -6.17 15.71 2.59
CA PHE A 130 -7.54 15.19 2.44
C PHE A 130 -8.53 15.98 3.32
N LYS A 131 -8.23 16.12 4.61
CA LYS A 131 -9.11 16.85 5.54
C LYS A 131 -9.28 18.33 5.18
N GLN A 132 -8.20 18.98 4.72
CA GLN A 132 -8.24 20.39 4.29
C GLN A 132 -9.19 20.57 3.10
N HIS A 133 -9.18 19.66 2.13
CA HIS A 133 -9.97 19.79 0.90
C HIS A 133 -11.35 19.14 0.98
N ALA A 134 -11.71 18.50 2.10
CA ALA A 134 -13.05 17.95 2.33
C ALA A 134 -14.12 19.03 2.55
N SER A 135 -13.71 20.26 2.85
CA SER A 135 -14.67 21.37 3.06
C SER A 135 -15.49 21.64 1.79
N GLY A 136 -16.80 21.64 1.93
CA GLY A 136 -17.75 21.85 0.82
C GLY A 136 -18.26 20.55 0.17
N PHE A 137 -17.79 19.39 0.64
CA PHE A 137 -18.28 18.07 0.23
C PHE A 137 -18.96 17.37 1.42
N ASP A 138 -20.00 16.59 1.13
CA ASP A 138 -20.65 15.72 2.12
C ASP A 138 -19.87 14.40 2.22
N VAL A 139 -18.73 14.48 2.92
CA VAL A 139 -17.79 13.36 3.10
C VAL A 139 -17.23 13.31 4.51
N GLU A 140 -16.89 12.10 4.94
CA GLU A 140 -16.08 11.81 6.10
C GLU A 140 -14.72 11.27 5.67
N VAL A 141 -13.65 11.79 6.30
CA VAL A 141 -12.25 11.37 6.07
C VAL A 141 -11.69 10.83 7.37
N HIS A 142 -11.42 9.52 7.39
CA HIS A 142 -10.94 8.81 8.57
C HIS A 142 -9.51 8.31 8.37
N ASP A 143 -8.68 8.51 9.39
CA ASP A 143 -7.40 7.84 9.52
C ASP A 143 -7.61 6.39 9.94
N ARG A 144 -7.07 5.46 9.16
CA ARG A 144 -7.16 4.01 9.38
C ARG A 144 -5.78 3.34 9.58
N LEU A 145 -4.73 4.13 9.74
CA LEU A 145 -3.34 3.64 9.90
C LEU A 145 -3.18 2.51 10.92
N HIS A 146 -3.98 2.51 11.98
CA HIS A 146 -3.88 1.51 13.05
C HIS A 146 -4.97 0.44 12.99
N ASP A 147 -5.88 0.54 12.04
CA ASP A 147 -6.99 -0.41 11.89
C ASP A 147 -6.61 -1.61 11.00
N TYR A 148 -5.50 -1.48 10.26
CA TYR A 148 -5.01 -2.53 9.37
C TYR A 148 -3.55 -2.91 9.65
N ALA A 149 -3.27 -4.19 9.47
CA ALA A 149 -1.96 -4.68 9.06
C ALA A 149 -2.02 -4.96 7.56
N MET A 150 -0.95 -4.70 6.84
CA MET A 150 -0.89 -4.92 5.40
C MET A 150 0.27 -5.84 5.05
N LEU A 151 -0.04 -6.93 4.31
CA LEU A 151 0.94 -7.89 3.80
C LEU A 151 0.90 -7.91 2.29
N ALA A 152 2.05 -7.90 1.62
CA ALA A 152 2.13 -8.14 0.19
C ALA A 152 2.69 -9.54 -0.07
N VAL A 153 1.97 -10.38 -0.82
CA VAL A 153 2.38 -11.73 -1.21
C VAL A 153 2.58 -11.73 -2.72
N GLN A 154 3.84 -11.85 -3.16
CA GLN A 154 4.23 -11.55 -4.53
C GLN A 154 5.12 -12.65 -5.12
N GLY A 155 4.97 -12.93 -6.40
CA GLY A 155 5.75 -13.90 -7.16
C GLY A 155 4.88 -14.89 -7.95
N PRO A 156 5.47 -15.71 -8.83
CA PRO A 156 4.74 -16.65 -9.68
C PRO A 156 3.81 -17.61 -8.93
N ASP A 157 4.20 -18.02 -7.73
CA ASP A 157 3.43 -18.96 -6.90
C ASP A 157 2.50 -18.28 -5.90
N ALA A 158 2.53 -16.92 -5.80
CA ALA A 158 1.85 -16.16 -4.75
C ALA A 158 0.35 -16.42 -4.69
N ARG A 159 -0.34 -16.27 -5.81
CA ARG A 159 -1.79 -16.46 -5.87
C ARG A 159 -2.20 -17.92 -5.55
N GLY A 160 -1.43 -18.88 -6.04
CA GLY A 160 -1.66 -20.31 -5.75
C GLY A 160 -1.49 -20.64 -4.27
N LEU A 161 -0.54 -20.02 -3.60
CA LEU A 161 -0.31 -20.19 -2.16
C LEU A 161 -1.44 -19.54 -1.35
N VAL A 162 -1.79 -18.28 -1.66
CA VAL A 162 -2.86 -17.56 -0.94
C VAL A 162 -4.22 -18.24 -1.14
N ALA A 163 -4.51 -18.76 -2.34
CA ALA A 163 -5.76 -19.48 -2.61
C ALA A 163 -5.95 -20.74 -1.76
N GLN A 164 -4.86 -21.38 -1.28
CA GLN A 164 -4.95 -22.52 -0.35
C GLN A 164 -5.38 -22.12 1.07
N LEU A 165 -5.27 -20.84 1.40
CA LEU A 165 -5.63 -20.28 2.70
C LEU A 165 -6.96 -19.54 2.67
N ALA A 166 -7.47 -19.19 1.49
CA ALA A 166 -8.64 -18.36 1.31
C ALA A 166 -9.94 -19.20 1.21
N GLU A 167 -10.98 -18.71 1.86
CA GLU A 167 -12.34 -19.20 1.66
C GLU A 167 -13.01 -18.36 0.56
N GLY A 168 -12.81 -18.74 -0.71
CA GLY A 168 -13.35 -18.07 -1.88
C GLY A 168 -12.31 -17.81 -2.98
N GLU A 169 -12.73 -17.11 -4.03
CA GLU A 169 -11.88 -16.79 -5.16
C GLU A 169 -11.11 -15.49 -4.93
N LEU A 170 -9.81 -15.50 -5.28
CA LEU A 170 -8.98 -14.30 -5.22
C LEU A 170 -9.38 -13.30 -6.30
N PRO A 171 -9.32 -11.99 -6.01
CA PRO A 171 -9.70 -10.96 -6.98
C PRO A 171 -8.75 -10.94 -8.17
N LYS A 172 -9.25 -10.51 -9.33
CA LYS A 172 -8.41 -10.24 -10.50
C LYS A 172 -7.49 -9.05 -10.25
N ARG A 173 -6.51 -8.87 -11.12
CA ARG A 173 -5.62 -7.70 -11.09
C ARG A 173 -6.43 -6.40 -11.10
N PHE A 174 -6.04 -5.46 -10.22
CA PHE A 174 -6.73 -4.18 -9.97
C PHE A 174 -8.19 -4.34 -9.49
N ARG A 175 -8.49 -5.43 -8.81
CA ARG A 175 -9.75 -5.68 -8.13
C ARG A 175 -9.50 -6.02 -6.68
N THR A 176 -10.53 -5.85 -5.87
CA THR A 176 -10.55 -6.25 -4.46
C THR A 176 -11.66 -7.25 -4.18
N THR A 177 -11.55 -7.97 -3.09
CA THR A 177 -12.63 -8.77 -2.52
C THR A 177 -12.35 -8.97 -1.02
N THR A 178 -13.38 -9.19 -0.23
CA THR A 178 -13.22 -9.52 1.19
C THR A 178 -13.40 -11.02 1.39
N LEU A 179 -12.44 -11.66 2.04
CA LEU A 179 -12.40 -13.11 2.24
C LEU A 179 -12.00 -13.45 3.69
N THR A 180 -12.35 -14.66 4.15
CA THR A 180 -11.67 -15.29 5.27
C THR A 180 -10.36 -15.92 4.79
N LEU A 181 -9.25 -15.63 5.46
CA LEU A 181 -7.92 -16.12 5.09
C LEU A 181 -7.21 -16.70 6.31
N ALA A 182 -6.86 -17.99 6.28
CA ALA A 182 -6.18 -18.67 7.38
C ALA A 182 -6.85 -18.42 8.76
N THR A 183 -8.17 -18.50 8.82
CA THR A 183 -9.02 -18.18 9.98
C THR A 183 -9.19 -16.70 10.34
N ALA A 184 -8.47 -15.78 9.68
CA ALA A 184 -8.69 -14.34 9.81
C ALA A 184 -9.94 -13.94 9.00
N PRO A 185 -10.97 -13.39 9.63
CA PRO A 185 -12.16 -12.91 8.94
C PRO A 185 -11.89 -11.55 8.28
N ASP A 186 -12.74 -11.17 7.34
CA ASP A 186 -12.82 -9.82 6.77
C ASP A 186 -11.50 -9.28 6.19
N VAL A 187 -10.66 -10.17 5.65
CA VAL A 187 -9.42 -9.76 4.97
C VAL A 187 -9.77 -9.14 3.63
N LEU A 188 -9.47 -7.86 3.45
CA LEU A 188 -9.53 -7.21 2.15
C LEU A 188 -8.34 -7.65 1.32
N VAL A 189 -8.61 -8.43 0.28
CA VAL A 189 -7.60 -8.92 -0.67
C VAL A 189 -7.63 -8.04 -1.91
N ALA A 190 -6.52 -7.44 -2.26
CA ALA A 190 -6.35 -6.62 -3.46
C ALA A 190 -5.41 -7.32 -4.45
N GLY A 191 -5.80 -7.37 -5.73
CA GLY A 191 -4.96 -7.86 -6.83
C GLY A 191 -3.95 -6.81 -7.28
N THR A 192 -3.16 -6.30 -6.35
CA THR A 192 -2.17 -5.25 -6.51
C THR A 192 -0.80 -5.71 -6.00
N GLY A 193 0.23 -4.88 -6.20
CA GLY A 193 1.58 -5.15 -5.74
C GLY A 193 2.60 -4.16 -6.31
N TYR A 194 3.83 -4.25 -5.82
CA TYR A 194 4.89 -3.29 -6.11
C TYR A 194 6.19 -3.95 -6.63
N THR A 195 6.08 -5.16 -7.18
CA THR A 195 7.25 -5.97 -7.56
C THR A 195 7.36 -6.23 -9.05
N GLY A 196 6.28 -5.99 -9.80
CA GLY A 196 6.16 -6.40 -11.20
C GLY A 196 5.73 -7.86 -11.39
N GLU A 197 5.81 -8.67 -10.33
CA GLU A 197 5.27 -10.03 -10.32
C GLU A 197 3.77 -10.04 -10.05
N ASP A 198 3.10 -11.14 -10.35
CA ASP A 198 1.72 -11.36 -9.93
C ASP A 198 1.66 -11.59 -8.40
N GLY A 199 0.51 -11.33 -7.82
CA GLY A 199 0.31 -11.48 -6.40
C GLY A 199 -0.93 -10.79 -5.89
N VAL A 200 -0.97 -10.61 -4.58
CA VAL A 200 -2.03 -9.89 -3.86
C VAL A 200 -1.45 -9.09 -2.71
N GLU A 201 -2.17 -8.08 -2.30
CA GLU A 201 -1.99 -7.37 -1.04
C GLU A 201 -3.18 -7.67 -0.12
N LEU A 202 -2.89 -7.88 1.16
CA LEU A 202 -3.83 -8.33 2.18
C LEU A 202 -3.91 -7.24 3.25
N LEU A 203 -5.08 -6.64 3.43
CA LEU A 203 -5.34 -5.70 4.52
C LEU A 203 -6.26 -6.41 5.51
N LEU A 204 -5.85 -6.51 6.76
CA LEU A 204 -6.52 -7.29 7.78
C LEU A 204 -6.37 -6.65 9.16
N ALA A 205 -7.25 -7.03 10.10
CA ALA A 205 -7.14 -6.54 11.47
C ALA A 205 -5.78 -6.93 12.08
N PRO A 206 -5.10 -6.01 12.77
CA PRO A 206 -3.72 -6.20 13.26
C PRO A 206 -3.52 -7.44 14.12
N GLU A 207 -4.52 -7.84 14.90
CA GLU A 207 -4.49 -9.04 15.74
C GLU A 207 -4.39 -10.35 14.94
N HIS A 208 -4.78 -10.35 13.67
CA HIS A 208 -4.70 -11.52 12.79
C HIS A 208 -3.40 -11.57 11.97
N ALA A 209 -2.63 -10.47 11.93
CA ALA A 209 -1.42 -10.37 11.10
C ALA A 209 -0.44 -11.52 11.35
N GLY A 210 -0.22 -11.84 12.62
CA GLY A 210 0.67 -12.93 13.01
C GLY A 210 0.22 -14.29 12.50
N THR A 211 -1.06 -14.62 12.63
CA THR A 211 -1.62 -15.90 12.17
C THR A 211 -1.49 -16.05 10.66
N VAL A 212 -1.80 -15.00 9.91
CA VAL A 212 -1.70 -15.02 8.44
C VAL A 212 -0.24 -15.08 7.99
N TRP A 213 0.66 -14.32 8.61
CA TRP A 213 2.09 -14.37 8.33
C TRP A 213 2.67 -15.78 8.54
N ASP A 214 2.38 -16.39 9.70
CA ASP A 214 2.85 -17.74 10.03
C ASP A 214 2.29 -18.77 9.02
N ALA A 215 1.01 -18.69 8.70
CA ALA A 215 0.39 -19.59 7.72
C ALA A 215 0.99 -19.48 6.30
N LEU A 216 1.38 -18.27 5.87
CA LEU A 216 2.06 -18.03 4.59
C LEU A 216 3.49 -18.60 4.59
N THR A 217 4.25 -18.28 5.64
CA THR A 217 5.66 -18.71 5.76
C THR A 217 5.81 -20.21 5.94
N GLU A 218 4.95 -20.86 6.72
CA GLU A 218 4.88 -22.33 6.86
C GLU A 218 4.60 -23.05 5.51
N ARG A 219 3.94 -22.37 4.57
CA ARG A 219 3.69 -22.89 3.20
C ARG A 219 4.76 -22.48 2.19
N GLY A 220 5.84 -21.88 2.66
CA GLY A 220 7.01 -21.61 1.84
C GLY A 220 7.09 -20.20 1.26
N ALA A 221 6.23 -19.26 1.66
CA ALA A 221 6.46 -17.85 1.37
C ALA A 221 7.74 -17.37 2.08
N VAL A 222 8.67 -16.82 1.32
CA VAL A 222 9.94 -16.33 1.86
C VAL A 222 9.71 -14.94 2.46
N PRO A 223 10.09 -14.69 3.74
CA PRO A 223 10.13 -13.35 4.29
C PRO A 223 11.03 -12.43 3.49
N VAL A 224 10.54 -11.25 3.10
CA VAL A 224 11.26 -10.31 2.24
C VAL A 224 11.27 -8.92 2.87
N GLY A 225 12.46 -8.32 2.96
CA GLY A 225 12.65 -6.99 3.52
C GLY A 225 12.61 -5.87 2.51
N LEU A 226 12.70 -4.62 3.04
CA LEU A 226 12.65 -3.39 2.23
C LEU A 226 13.74 -3.31 1.17
N GLY A 227 14.92 -3.91 1.41
CA GLY A 227 16.02 -3.88 0.44
C GLY A 227 15.67 -4.63 -0.85
N ALA A 228 15.03 -5.81 -0.75
CA ALA A 228 14.57 -6.52 -1.94
C ALA A 228 13.33 -5.87 -2.55
N ARG A 229 12.42 -5.28 -1.72
CA ARG A 229 11.29 -4.48 -2.22
C ARG A 229 11.79 -3.35 -3.14
N ASP A 230 12.84 -2.64 -2.76
CA ASP A 230 13.41 -1.56 -3.58
C ASP A 230 14.05 -2.05 -4.87
N THR A 231 14.82 -3.14 -4.83
CA THR A 231 15.42 -3.68 -6.07
C THR A 231 14.36 -4.25 -7.03
N LEU A 232 13.29 -4.84 -6.52
CA LEU A 232 12.19 -5.40 -7.32
C LEU A 232 11.40 -4.29 -8.05
N ARG A 233 11.01 -3.23 -7.32
CA ARG A 233 10.27 -2.12 -7.91
C ARG A 233 11.10 -1.38 -8.96
N LEU A 234 12.40 -1.22 -8.69
CA LEU A 234 13.32 -0.50 -9.58
C LEU A 234 13.46 -1.21 -10.93
N GLU A 235 13.55 -2.54 -10.96
CA GLU A 235 13.64 -3.31 -12.20
C GLU A 235 12.44 -3.11 -13.14
N VAL A 236 11.26 -2.82 -12.58
CA VAL A 236 10.03 -2.58 -13.35
C VAL A 236 9.67 -1.10 -13.45
N CYS A 237 10.61 -0.21 -13.06
CA CYS A 237 10.46 1.24 -13.12
C CYS A 237 9.27 1.80 -12.32
N PHE A 238 8.89 1.17 -11.20
CA PHE A 238 7.92 1.75 -10.30
C PHE A 238 8.56 2.84 -9.44
N HIS A 239 7.85 3.94 -9.30
CA HIS A 239 8.33 5.10 -8.56
C HIS A 239 8.40 4.84 -7.05
N LEU A 240 9.34 5.51 -6.39
CA LEU A 240 9.41 5.61 -4.94
C LEU A 240 9.44 7.09 -4.57
N TYR A 241 8.45 7.53 -3.79
CA TYR A 241 8.42 8.88 -3.28
C TYR A 241 9.68 9.20 -2.43
N GLY A 242 10.23 10.38 -2.64
CA GLY A 242 11.50 10.80 -2.04
C GLY A 242 12.72 10.49 -2.89
N ASN A 243 12.64 9.54 -3.85
CA ASN A 243 13.70 9.25 -4.82
C ASN A 243 13.30 9.76 -6.21
N ASP A 244 12.15 9.35 -6.70
CA ASP A 244 11.68 9.58 -8.07
C ASP A 244 10.61 10.68 -8.14
N LEU A 245 9.90 10.91 -7.04
CA LEU A 245 8.84 11.90 -6.86
C LEU A 245 9.15 12.81 -5.68
N SER A 246 8.78 14.08 -5.78
CA SER A 246 8.93 15.07 -4.73
C SER A 246 8.01 16.27 -4.95
N GLU A 247 7.89 17.13 -3.95
CA GLU A 247 7.09 18.36 -4.02
C GLU A 247 7.65 19.42 -4.99
N ASP A 248 8.90 19.26 -5.44
CA ASP A 248 9.57 20.17 -6.38
C ASP A 248 9.48 19.69 -7.84
N ARG A 249 8.77 18.57 -8.09
CA ARG A 249 8.64 17.97 -9.42
C ARG A 249 7.20 17.60 -9.73
N GLY A 250 6.82 17.84 -10.99
CA GLY A 250 5.51 17.45 -11.49
C GLY A 250 5.45 15.97 -11.91
N PRO A 251 4.26 15.37 -11.93
CA PRO A 251 4.10 13.97 -12.32
C PRO A 251 4.46 13.72 -13.79
N ILE A 252 4.33 14.72 -14.66
CA ILE A 252 4.68 14.61 -16.09
C ILE A 252 6.17 14.38 -16.26
N GLU A 253 7.01 15.09 -15.49
CA GLU A 253 8.48 14.92 -15.50
C GLU A 253 8.89 13.51 -15.07
N ALA A 254 8.10 12.92 -14.16
CA ALA A 254 8.31 11.55 -13.69
C ALA A 254 7.75 10.48 -14.64
N GLY A 255 7.18 10.87 -15.79
CA GLY A 255 6.58 9.92 -16.73
C GLY A 255 5.19 9.42 -16.33
N LEU A 256 4.54 10.08 -15.36
CA LEU A 256 3.21 9.71 -14.84
C LEU A 256 2.05 10.42 -15.53
N GLY A 257 2.29 11.07 -16.68
CA GLY A 257 1.22 11.75 -17.44
C GLY A 257 0.04 10.87 -17.82
N TRP A 258 0.23 9.54 -17.87
CA TRP A 258 -0.83 8.59 -18.16
C TRP A 258 -1.94 8.56 -17.08
N CYS A 259 -1.64 8.89 -15.82
CA CYS A 259 -2.60 8.98 -14.71
C CYS A 259 -2.98 10.43 -14.35
N CYS A 260 -2.55 11.44 -15.13
CA CYS A 260 -2.97 12.82 -14.98
C CYS A 260 -4.10 13.11 -15.96
N LYS A 261 -5.34 13.16 -15.48
CA LYS A 261 -6.55 13.36 -16.29
C LYS A 261 -7.01 14.80 -16.16
N GLU A 262 -6.41 15.70 -16.93
CA GLU A 262 -6.64 17.15 -16.84
C GLU A 262 -8.11 17.55 -16.97
N ASP A 263 -8.88 16.82 -17.77
CA ASP A 263 -10.33 17.07 -18.00
C ASP A 263 -11.16 16.88 -16.72
N THR A 264 -10.63 16.24 -15.67
CA THR A 264 -11.32 16.04 -14.39
C THR A 264 -11.28 17.29 -13.50
N GLY A 265 -10.34 18.20 -13.77
CA GLY A 265 -10.15 19.42 -12.98
C GLY A 265 -9.55 19.17 -11.60
N PHE A 266 -8.72 18.13 -11.44
CA PHE A 266 -8.02 17.86 -10.20
C PHE A 266 -7.03 18.99 -9.82
N ILE A 267 -6.66 19.06 -8.55
CA ILE A 267 -5.67 20.03 -8.04
C ILE A 267 -4.28 19.66 -8.59
N GLY A 268 -3.63 20.63 -9.22
CA GLY A 268 -2.32 20.51 -9.87
C GLY A 268 -2.40 20.58 -11.37
#